data_5ce5eb2f06605cb48a02d2566ddc25eb
#
_entry.id   5ce5eb2f06605cb48a02d2566ddc25eb
#
_cell.length_a   1.000
_cell.length_b   1.000
_cell.length_c   1.000
_cell.angle_alpha   90.00
_cell.angle_beta   90.00
_cell.angle_gamma   90.00
#
_symmetry.space_group_name_H-M   'P 1'
#
loop_
_entity.id
_entity.type
_entity.pdbx_description
1 polymer ?
#
loop_
_entity_poly.entity_id
_entity_poly.type
_entity_poly.pdbx_seq_one_letter_code
_entity_poly.pdbx_strand_id
1 'polypeptide(L)'
;MTSQPWPARLPVQNVRIARPTDQLDEVVRFYREGLGLPELDRFTGHAGYRGVLLGLPGMAYHLEFTQHDHGSPGPAPSRDNLLVLYFDDRAQVDKVATRLAALGHLPVEAENPYWTEHGAVTVEDPDHWRVVLMPQPSA
;
A
#
# COMPACT_ATOMS: atom_id res chain seq x y z
N MET A 1 -27.70 -5.47 24.63
CA MET A 1 -26.89 -4.28 24.81
C MET A 1 -26.57 -3.65 23.46
N THR A 2 -26.89 -2.42 23.32
CA THR A 2 -26.51 -1.71 22.13
C THR A 2 -25.26 -0.91 22.39
N SER A 3 -24.18 -1.28 21.76
CA SER A 3 -23.02 -0.43 21.73
C SER A 3 -23.19 0.58 20.60
N GLN A 4 -22.73 1.77 20.79
CA GLN A 4 -22.67 2.71 19.68
C GLN A 4 -21.62 2.24 18.70
N PRO A 5 -21.91 2.32 17.39
CA PRO A 5 -20.88 2.04 16.41
C PRO A 5 -19.67 2.91 16.67
N TRP A 6 -18.52 2.29 16.74
CA TRP A 6 -17.27 2.99 16.99
C TRP A 6 -17.08 4.22 16.10
N PRO A 7 -17.30 4.14 14.78
CA PRO A 7 -17.07 5.31 13.92
C PRO A 7 -17.98 6.49 14.19
N ALA A 8 -19.14 6.26 14.82
CA ALA A 8 -20.08 7.34 15.10
C ALA A 8 -19.55 8.33 16.15
N ARG A 9 -18.57 7.91 16.95
CA ARG A 9 -18.00 8.74 18.00
C ARG A 9 -16.75 9.46 17.59
N LEU A 10 -16.15 9.05 16.49
CA LEU A 10 -14.89 9.60 16.02
C LEU A 10 -15.14 10.33 14.70
N PRO A 11 -15.22 11.66 14.72
CA PRO A 11 -15.58 12.41 13.50
C PRO A 11 -14.42 12.55 12.53
N VAL A 12 -13.80 11.44 12.18
CA VAL A 12 -12.72 11.40 11.22
C VAL A 12 -13.28 11.55 9.81
N GLN A 13 -12.80 12.55 9.08
CA GLN A 13 -13.26 12.83 7.72
C GLN A 13 -12.40 12.12 6.67
N ASN A 14 -11.13 11.87 6.99
CA ASN A 14 -10.18 11.34 6.04
C ASN A 14 -9.05 10.64 6.80
N VAL A 15 -8.41 9.67 6.16
CA VAL A 15 -7.27 8.96 6.73
C VAL A 15 -6.15 8.96 5.71
N ARG A 16 -4.97 9.31 6.16
CA ARG A 16 -3.75 9.29 5.36
C ARG A 16 -2.72 8.42 6.03
N ILE A 17 -2.08 7.57 5.28
CA ILE A 17 -0.92 6.81 5.72
C ILE A 17 0.27 7.37 4.97
N ALA A 18 1.19 8.00 5.69
CA ALA A 18 2.35 8.67 5.09
C ALA A 18 3.61 7.87 5.35
N ARG A 19 4.45 7.73 4.32
CA ARG A 19 5.72 7.02 4.42
C ARG A 19 6.82 7.80 3.73
N PRO A 20 7.99 7.93 4.35
CA PRO A 20 9.14 8.54 3.71
C PRO A 20 9.82 7.56 2.76
N THR A 21 10.50 8.12 1.75
CA THR A 21 11.30 7.31 0.84
C THR A 21 12.47 8.14 0.33
N ASP A 22 13.52 7.47 -0.09
CA ASP A 22 14.64 8.08 -0.80
C ASP A 22 14.55 7.83 -2.30
N GLN A 23 13.49 7.19 -2.76
CA GLN A 23 13.30 6.82 -4.16
C GLN A 23 11.83 6.98 -4.58
N LEU A 24 11.36 8.23 -4.49
CA LEU A 24 9.95 8.54 -4.69
C LEU A 24 9.39 8.03 -6.01
N ASP A 25 10.13 8.24 -7.12
CA ASP A 25 9.64 7.83 -8.43
C ASP A 25 9.47 6.31 -8.54
N GLU A 26 10.38 5.54 -7.97
CA GLU A 26 10.30 4.08 -7.96
C GLU A 26 9.14 3.59 -7.11
N VAL A 27 8.94 4.19 -5.93
CA VAL A 27 7.84 3.84 -5.05
C VAL A 27 6.50 4.17 -5.70
N VAL A 28 6.38 5.36 -6.30
CA VAL A 28 5.15 5.75 -7.00
C VAL A 28 4.86 4.81 -8.16
N ARG A 29 5.88 4.41 -8.91
CA ARG A 29 5.70 3.46 -10.00
C ARG A 29 5.16 2.12 -9.51
N PHE A 30 5.66 1.64 -8.39
CA PHE A 30 5.16 0.40 -7.78
C PHE A 30 3.67 0.50 -7.46
N TYR A 31 3.25 1.56 -6.78
CA TYR A 31 1.86 1.70 -6.31
C TYR A 31 0.91 2.15 -7.42
N ARG A 32 1.35 3.03 -8.32
CA ARG A 32 0.50 3.55 -9.39
C ARG A 32 0.42 2.60 -10.57
N GLU A 33 1.56 2.21 -11.14
CA GLU A 33 1.59 1.34 -12.31
C GLU A 33 1.45 -0.13 -11.94
N GLY A 34 2.08 -0.54 -10.83
CA GLY A 34 2.03 -1.92 -10.36
C GLY A 34 0.70 -2.29 -9.75
N LEU A 35 0.30 -1.61 -8.70
CA LEU A 35 -0.96 -1.88 -8.01
C LEU A 35 -2.17 -1.23 -8.68
N GLY A 36 -1.96 -0.15 -9.42
CA GLY A 36 -3.06 0.52 -10.10
C GLY A 36 -3.74 1.59 -9.26
N LEU A 37 -3.06 2.14 -8.26
CA LEU A 37 -3.64 3.20 -7.44
C LEU A 37 -3.60 4.54 -8.18
N PRO A 38 -4.70 5.28 -8.22
CA PRO A 38 -4.71 6.57 -8.90
C PRO A 38 -3.93 7.63 -8.13
N GLU A 39 -3.20 8.45 -8.88
CA GLU A 39 -2.55 9.61 -8.30
C GLU A 39 -3.59 10.70 -8.04
N LEU A 40 -3.69 11.16 -6.80
CA LEU A 40 -4.66 12.18 -6.42
C LEU A 40 -4.05 13.58 -6.47
N ASP A 41 -2.78 13.71 -6.09
CA ASP A 41 -2.11 14.99 -6.01
C ASP A 41 -0.61 14.78 -5.90
N ARG A 42 0.15 15.84 -6.14
CA ARG A 42 1.59 15.85 -5.89
C ARG A 42 2.04 17.27 -5.56
N PHE A 43 3.12 17.37 -4.83
CA PHE A 43 3.67 18.66 -4.44
C PHE A 43 5.19 18.65 -4.44
N THR A 44 5.79 19.82 -4.54
CA THR A 44 7.23 20.01 -4.46
C THR A 44 7.54 21.25 -3.63
N GLY A 45 8.77 21.34 -3.12
CA GLY A 45 9.28 22.56 -2.50
C GLY A 45 8.58 22.97 -1.21
N HIS A 46 8.00 22.03 -0.47
CA HIS A 46 7.31 22.32 0.77
C HIS A 46 8.18 21.88 1.95
N ALA A 47 8.87 22.84 2.56
CA ALA A 47 9.77 22.59 3.71
C ALA A 47 10.82 21.51 3.40
N GLY A 48 11.35 21.49 2.18
CA GLY A 48 12.33 20.48 1.76
C GLY A 48 11.73 19.15 1.31
N TYR A 49 10.40 19.05 1.28
CA TYR A 49 9.71 17.83 0.87
C TYR A 49 9.13 17.95 -0.53
N ARG A 50 9.11 16.84 -1.23
CA ARG A 50 8.23 16.60 -2.36
C ARG A 50 7.45 15.32 -2.09
N GLY A 51 6.26 15.18 -2.64
CA GLY A 51 5.43 14.04 -2.33
C GLY A 51 4.36 13.77 -3.36
N VAL A 52 3.80 12.58 -3.27
CA VAL A 52 2.71 12.10 -4.13
C VAL A 52 1.66 11.44 -3.25
N LEU A 53 0.40 11.77 -3.52
CA LEU A 53 -0.74 11.18 -2.86
C LEU A 53 -1.43 10.21 -3.80
N LEU A 54 -1.64 8.99 -3.34
CA LEU A 54 -2.28 7.93 -4.13
C LEU A 54 -3.55 7.49 -3.41
N GLY A 55 -4.65 7.42 -4.15
CA GLY A 55 -5.94 7.02 -3.62
C GLY A 55 -6.08 5.51 -3.54
N LEU A 56 -6.94 5.07 -2.64
CA LEU A 56 -7.37 3.67 -2.59
C LEU A 56 -8.81 3.66 -3.15
N PRO A 57 -9.02 3.06 -4.34
CA PRO A 57 -10.31 3.17 -5.02
C PRO A 57 -11.48 2.75 -4.15
N GLY A 58 -12.52 3.57 -4.11
CA GLY A 58 -13.71 3.30 -3.32
C GLY A 58 -13.54 3.49 -1.82
N MET A 59 -12.39 3.99 -1.36
CA MET A 59 -12.10 4.15 0.06
C MET A 59 -11.91 5.61 0.40
N ALA A 60 -12.21 5.96 1.66
CA ALA A 60 -12.08 7.33 2.16
C ALA A 60 -10.69 7.62 2.72
N TYR A 61 -9.69 6.90 2.31
CA TYR A 61 -8.32 7.11 2.76
C TYR A 61 -7.33 6.89 1.62
N HIS A 62 -6.10 7.36 1.83
CA HIS A 62 -5.11 7.37 0.78
C HIS A 62 -3.70 7.21 1.35
N LEU A 63 -2.75 6.93 0.47
CA LEU A 63 -1.34 6.83 0.81
C LEU A 63 -0.64 8.11 0.38
N GLU A 64 0.35 8.52 1.15
CA GLU A 64 1.25 9.62 0.79
C GLU A 64 2.68 9.14 0.88
N PHE A 65 3.46 9.36 -0.18
CA PHE A 65 4.89 9.09 -0.17
C PHE A 65 5.61 10.41 -0.32
N THR A 66 6.59 10.64 0.56
CA THR A 66 7.35 11.88 0.59
C THR A 66 8.84 11.61 0.50
N GLN A 67 9.55 12.53 -0.10
CA GLN A 67 11.00 12.49 -0.15
C GLN A 67 11.54 13.85 0.32
N HIS A 68 12.42 13.82 1.32
CA HIS A 68 13.06 15.02 1.83
C HIS A 68 14.42 15.20 1.14
N ASP A 69 14.83 16.46 0.96
CA ASP A 69 16.11 16.78 0.32
C ASP A 69 17.30 16.18 1.08
N HIS A 70 17.18 16.01 2.38
CA HIS A 70 18.24 15.46 3.22
C HIS A 70 18.11 13.97 3.51
N GLY A 71 17.17 13.28 2.84
CA GLY A 71 17.02 11.84 2.97
C GLY A 71 15.93 11.40 3.93
N SER A 72 15.60 10.13 3.89
CA SER A 72 14.58 9.52 4.73
C SER A 72 15.22 8.82 5.93
N PRO A 73 14.42 8.50 6.96
CA PRO A 73 14.92 7.74 8.10
C PRO A 73 15.17 6.25 7.83
N GLY A 74 14.88 5.76 6.63
CA GLY A 74 15.20 4.39 6.25
C GLY A 74 14.02 3.59 5.73
N PRO A 75 14.26 2.31 5.39
CA PRO A 75 13.24 1.43 4.84
C PRO A 75 12.30 0.89 5.91
N ALA A 76 11.38 -0.01 5.50
CA ALA A 76 10.44 -0.65 6.39
C ALA A 76 11.16 -1.37 7.54
N PRO A 77 10.64 -1.27 8.77
CA PRO A 77 11.31 -1.82 9.94
C PRO A 77 11.18 -3.34 10.08
N SER A 78 10.17 -3.95 9.47
CA SER A 78 9.98 -5.40 9.58
C SER A 78 9.24 -5.97 8.38
N ARG A 79 9.32 -7.29 8.23
CA ARG A 79 8.63 -8.02 7.17
C ARG A 79 7.17 -8.28 7.46
N ASP A 80 6.70 -7.86 8.62
CA ASP A 80 5.30 -8.06 9.01
C ASP A 80 4.57 -6.74 9.20
N ASN A 81 5.12 -5.64 8.67
CA ASN A 81 4.40 -4.39 8.50
C ASN A 81 3.71 -4.43 7.14
N LEU A 82 2.41 -4.62 7.14
CA LEU A 82 1.67 -5.00 5.95
C LEU A 82 0.61 -3.98 5.57
N LEU A 83 0.49 -3.75 4.27
CA LEU A 83 -0.71 -3.17 3.68
C LEU A 83 -1.46 -4.32 3.02
N VAL A 84 -2.64 -4.65 3.53
CA VAL A 84 -3.41 -5.77 3.01
C VAL A 84 -4.53 -5.25 2.13
N LEU A 85 -4.54 -5.66 0.88
CA LEU A 85 -5.58 -5.29 -0.08
C LEU A 85 -6.42 -6.53 -0.36
N TYR A 86 -7.73 -6.42 -0.17
CA TYR A 86 -8.67 -7.51 -0.38
C TYR A 86 -9.29 -7.39 -1.77
N PHE A 87 -9.23 -8.48 -2.52
CA PHE A 87 -9.76 -8.56 -3.87
C PHE A 87 -10.95 -9.50 -3.91
N ASP A 88 -11.81 -9.34 -4.91
CA ASP A 88 -13.02 -10.15 -5.01
C ASP A 88 -12.72 -11.64 -5.14
N ASP A 89 -11.66 -11.99 -5.88
CA ASP A 89 -11.32 -13.38 -6.12
C ASP A 89 -9.84 -13.55 -6.44
N ARG A 90 -9.44 -14.82 -6.60
CA ARG A 90 -8.06 -15.17 -6.90
C ARG A 90 -7.61 -14.66 -8.26
N ALA A 91 -8.51 -14.60 -9.24
CA ALA A 91 -8.14 -14.13 -10.57
C ALA A 91 -7.69 -12.68 -10.55
N GLN A 92 -8.29 -11.84 -9.72
CA GLN A 92 -7.88 -10.44 -9.55
C GLN A 92 -6.51 -10.35 -8.88
N VAL A 93 -6.26 -11.16 -7.87
CA VAL A 93 -4.95 -11.23 -7.22
C VAL A 93 -3.86 -11.61 -8.24
N ASP A 94 -4.10 -12.64 -9.03
CA ASP A 94 -3.14 -13.10 -10.03
C ASP A 94 -2.86 -12.06 -11.09
N LYS A 95 -3.88 -11.31 -11.50
CA LYS A 95 -3.74 -10.24 -12.49
C LYS A 95 -2.81 -9.14 -12.00
N VAL A 96 -2.99 -8.72 -10.76
CA VAL A 96 -2.16 -7.67 -10.16
C VAL A 96 -0.74 -8.19 -9.93
N ALA A 97 -0.61 -9.42 -9.44
CA ALA A 97 0.70 -10.04 -9.21
C ALA A 97 1.50 -10.17 -10.51
N THR A 98 0.83 -10.53 -11.60
CA THR A 98 1.47 -10.64 -12.92
C THR A 98 1.96 -9.27 -13.40
N ARG A 99 1.16 -8.23 -13.21
CA ARG A 99 1.56 -6.87 -13.59
C ARG A 99 2.76 -6.39 -12.78
N LEU A 100 2.76 -6.65 -11.47
CA LEU A 100 3.89 -6.30 -10.62
C LEU A 100 5.15 -7.06 -11.02
N ALA A 101 5.05 -8.34 -11.33
CA ALA A 101 6.17 -9.15 -11.79
C ALA A 101 6.75 -8.60 -13.10
N ALA A 102 5.90 -8.14 -14.01
CA ALA A 102 6.35 -7.53 -15.26
C ALA A 102 7.15 -6.24 -15.02
N LEU A 103 6.91 -5.56 -13.91
CA LEU A 103 7.65 -4.36 -13.51
C LEU A 103 8.89 -4.69 -12.67
N GLY A 104 9.16 -5.97 -12.43
CA GLY A 104 10.33 -6.42 -11.67
C GLY A 104 10.07 -6.70 -10.19
N HIS A 105 8.81 -6.70 -9.77
CA HIS A 105 8.44 -6.95 -8.37
C HIS A 105 7.84 -8.33 -8.24
N LEU A 106 8.70 -9.32 -8.02
CA LEU A 106 8.29 -10.72 -7.88
C LEU A 106 7.70 -10.97 -6.49
N PRO A 107 6.80 -11.96 -6.37
CA PRO A 107 6.29 -12.35 -5.05
C PRO A 107 7.42 -12.77 -4.11
N VAL A 108 7.21 -12.51 -2.83
CA VAL A 108 8.14 -12.93 -1.76
C VAL A 108 7.40 -13.86 -0.80
N GLU A 109 8.17 -14.64 -0.03
CA GLU A 109 7.59 -15.49 0.99
C GLU A 109 7.06 -14.64 2.14
N ALA A 110 5.81 -14.89 2.56
CA ALA A 110 5.22 -14.16 3.67
C ALA A 110 5.91 -14.50 4.98
N GLU A 111 6.11 -13.51 5.85
CA GLU A 111 6.63 -13.74 7.19
C GLU A 111 5.64 -14.56 8.01
N ASN A 112 4.36 -14.20 7.94
CA ASN A 112 3.28 -14.95 8.60
C ASN A 112 2.65 -15.91 7.59
N PRO A 113 2.77 -17.23 7.78
CA PRO A 113 2.24 -18.20 6.83
C PRO A 113 0.73 -18.18 6.67
N TYR A 114 0.01 -17.51 7.56
CA TYR A 114 -1.44 -17.33 7.44
C TYR A 114 -1.83 -16.83 6.04
N TRP A 115 -1.11 -15.85 5.53
CA TRP A 115 -1.45 -15.23 4.25
C TRP A 115 -1.31 -16.22 3.10
N THR A 116 -0.20 -16.93 3.05
CA THR A 116 0.02 -17.95 2.00
C THR A 116 -1.02 -19.05 2.08
N GLU A 117 -1.33 -19.50 3.30
CA GLU A 117 -2.31 -20.56 3.50
C GLU A 117 -3.71 -20.16 3.04
N HIS A 118 -4.01 -18.86 3.03
CA HIS A 118 -5.30 -18.35 2.57
C HIS A 118 -5.27 -17.85 1.13
N GLY A 119 -4.23 -18.19 0.39
CA GLY A 119 -4.15 -17.90 -1.04
C GLY A 119 -3.66 -16.50 -1.39
N ALA A 120 -3.11 -15.77 -0.44
CA ALA A 120 -2.59 -14.44 -0.69
C ALA A 120 -1.23 -14.48 -1.37
N VAL A 121 -0.92 -13.42 -2.11
CA VAL A 121 0.40 -13.17 -2.69
C VAL A 121 1.00 -11.95 -1.99
N THR A 122 2.23 -12.08 -1.52
CA THR A 122 2.94 -10.99 -0.86
C THR A 122 4.01 -10.44 -1.79
N VAL A 123 4.08 -9.12 -1.88
CA VAL A 123 5.11 -8.42 -2.67
C VAL A 123 5.73 -7.33 -1.80
N GLU A 124 6.97 -6.94 -2.14
CA GLU A 124 7.63 -5.83 -1.45
C GLU A 124 7.74 -4.63 -2.38
N ASP A 125 7.48 -3.44 -1.83
CA ASP A 125 7.76 -2.22 -2.56
C ASP A 125 9.29 -1.94 -2.54
N PRO A 126 9.77 -0.91 -3.26
CA PRO A 126 11.20 -0.61 -3.29
C PRO A 126 11.84 -0.30 -1.93
N ASP A 127 11.06 0.08 -0.93
CA ASP A 127 11.53 0.35 0.41
C ASP A 127 11.29 -0.81 1.36
N HIS A 128 10.95 -1.99 0.83
CA HIS A 128 10.69 -3.22 1.58
C HIS A 128 9.42 -3.22 2.40
N TRP A 129 8.52 -2.25 2.19
CA TRP A 129 7.18 -2.35 2.73
C TRP A 129 6.42 -3.42 1.98
N ARG A 130 5.74 -4.27 2.72
CA ARG A 130 5.04 -5.40 2.13
C ARG A 130 3.58 -5.10 1.87
N VAL A 131 3.13 -5.55 0.71
CA VAL A 131 1.73 -5.48 0.31
C VAL A 131 1.24 -6.90 0.13
N VAL A 132 0.13 -7.23 0.79
CA VAL A 132 -0.50 -8.54 0.68
C VAL A 132 -1.72 -8.41 -0.22
N LEU A 133 -1.73 -9.20 -1.28
CA LEU A 133 -2.85 -9.27 -2.21
C LEU A 133 -3.68 -10.49 -1.80
N MET A 134 -4.80 -10.24 -1.13
CA MET A 134 -5.59 -11.28 -0.47
C MET A 134 -6.91 -11.48 -1.21
N PRO A 135 -7.19 -12.70 -1.69
CA PRO A 135 -8.52 -12.99 -2.21
C PRO A 135 -9.50 -13.07 -1.06
N GLN A 136 -10.66 -12.44 -1.20
CA GLN A 136 -11.68 -12.58 -0.18
C GLN A 136 -12.22 -14.00 -0.21
N PRO A 137 -12.49 -14.59 0.96
CA PRO A 137 -13.09 -15.90 0.98
C PRO A 137 -14.49 -15.83 0.35
N SER A 138 -14.84 -16.90 -0.35
CA SER A 138 -16.19 -17.06 -0.88
C SER A 138 -17.18 -17.05 0.26
N ALA A 139 -18.27 -16.32 0.07
CA ALA A 139 -19.32 -16.25 1.07
C ALA A 139 -20.01 -17.61 1.25
#